data_d85985e35b9c9ae863f5211fd468058b
#
_entry.id   d85985e35b9c9ae863f5211fd468058b
#
_cell.length_a   1.000
_cell.length_b   1.000
_cell.length_c   1.000
_cell.angle_alpha   90.00
_cell.angle_beta   90.00
_cell.angle_gamma   90.00
#
_symmetry.space_group_name_H-M   'P 1'
#
loop_
_entity.id
_entity.type
_entity.pdbx_description
1 polymer ?
#
loop_
_entity_poly.entity_id
_entity_poly.type
_entity_poly.pdbx_seq_one_letter_code
_entity_poly.pdbx_strand_id
1 'polypeptide(L)'
;MGIGNVRYTTSGKRDKTSLLLGTQPIVRSIDNLKLALSFNGNIVNTPILRKEVSTFFPDFKYNCDSELVCYKLLLEINKDTSLSSAVKNCMLSLDGAFSVIGITGNNDFFAFKDPHGIKPLCAGHGPDKNTYSFSSETVSFNMNGFSRDFELEPGELVTVTKNGFRREQLIKNPTKAFCAFEYAYFARPDSRFTNKFVYEIREQFGRNLVKEFPEIAADADLILSVPETADDPAMGVHEESKLRWERASRRHRYVTERAFILFNEERSSVIDRKINILGSKMMGKRVILTEDSIVRGDTTKVIIEKLRKSGVKKVYMYVTFPRIIGPCFYGIDMSTYAQLIGSKHSPEEIAKIIDADAVCYQSIEGLVDAIGSNREELCLACITGKYPTPLAQKIADEMKSKFMMGYKEKGRIYEIEADNL
;
A
#
# COMPACT_ATOMS: atom_id res chain seq x y z
N MET A 1 10.20 -25.65 -7.70
CA MET A 1 10.21 -24.17 -7.79
C MET A 1 8.81 -23.69 -8.14
N GLY A 2 8.32 -22.61 -7.53
CA GLY A 2 6.98 -22.06 -7.81
C GLY A 2 6.88 -20.59 -7.42
N ILE A 3 6.02 -19.83 -8.11
CA ILE A 3 5.67 -18.46 -7.78
C ILE A 3 4.16 -18.31 -7.69
N GLY A 4 3.67 -17.41 -6.87
CA GLY A 4 2.25 -17.15 -6.68
C GLY A 4 1.98 -15.69 -6.37
N ASN A 5 0.71 -15.26 -6.49
CA ASN A 5 0.30 -13.90 -6.19
C ASN A 5 -1.15 -13.87 -5.68
N VAL A 6 -1.39 -13.05 -4.67
CA VAL A 6 -2.74 -12.67 -4.25
C VAL A 6 -2.98 -11.24 -4.73
N ARG A 7 -3.64 -11.09 -5.89
CA ARG A 7 -3.79 -9.81 -6.56
C ARG A 7 -4.92 -8.98 -5.97
N TYR A 8 -4.61 -7.74 -5.62
CA TYR A 8 -5.58 -6.66 -5.50
C TYR A 8 -5.49 -5.79 -6.76
N THR A 9 -6.60 -5.65 -7.51
CA THR A 9 -6.59 -4.95 -8.80
C THR A 9 -6.45 -3.45 -8.59
N THR A 10 -5.30 -2.90 -8.93
CA THR A 10 -4.99 -1.47 -8.90
C THR A 10 -4.90 -0.86 -10.30
N SER A 11 -4.64 -1.67 -11.33
CA SER A 11 -4.51 -1.27 -12.74
C SER A 11 -5.42 -2.09 -13.65
N GLY A 12 -5.77 -1.56 -14.83
CA GLY A 12 -6.61 -2.19 -15.83
C GLY A 12 -8.13 -2.10 -15.57
N LYS A 13 -8.92 -2.68 -16.48
CA LYS A 13 -10.38 -2.71 -16.36
C LYS A 13 -10.83 -3.70 -15.27
N ARG A 14 -11.94 -3.39 -14.62
CA ARG A 14 -12.52 -4.22 -13.53
C ARG A 14 -13.62 -5.19 -13.99
N ASP A 15 -13.75 -5.42 -15.31
CA ASP A 15 -14.66 -6.45 -15.81
C ASP A 15 -14.06 -7.86 -15.61
N LYS A 16 -14.93 -8.88 -15.62
CA LYS A 16 -14.55 -10.28 -15.34
C LYS A 16 -13.44 -10.80 -16.27
N THR A 17 -13.49 -10.45 -17.55
CA THR A 17 -12.51 -10.89 -18.55
C THR A 17 -11.14 -10.26 -18.27
N SER A 18 -11.08 -8.95 -18.04
CA SER A 18 -9.85 -8.23 -17.72
C SER A 18 -9.23 -8.69 -16.41
N LEU A 19 -10.07 -9.02 -15.41
CA LEU A 19 -9.59 -9.59 -14.14
C LEU A 19 -8.92 -10.95 -14.35
N LEU A 20 -9.50 -11.82 -15.17
CA LEU A 20 -8.93 -13.15 -15.50
C LEU A 20 -7.63 -12.99 -16.28
N LEU A 21 -7.59 -12.14 -17.31
CA LEU A 21 -6.39 -11.90 -18.12
C LEU A 21 -5.24 -11.28 -17.32
N GLY A 22 -5.55 -10.50 -16.30
CA GLY A 22 -4.57 -9.93 -15.38
C GLY A 22 -4.21 -10.82 -14.19
N THR A 23 -4.63 -12.09 -14.17
CA THR A 23 -4.28 -13.03 -13.10
C THR A 23 -2.79 -13.32 -13.14
N GLN A 24 -2.16 -13.31 -11.97
CA GLN A 24 -0.73 -13.59 -11.80
C GLN A 24 -0.52 -14.97 -11.17
N PRO A 25 0.58 -15.65 -11.50
CA PRO A 25 1.72 -15.20 -12.31
C PRO A 25 1.36 -14.99 -13.78
N ILE A 26 1.88 -13.91 -14.37
CA ILE A 26 1.80 -13.70 -15.81
C ILE A 26 2.83 -14.60 -16.48
N VAL A 27 2.40 -15.37 -17.50
CA VAL A 27 3.28 -16.23 -18.29
C VAL A 27 3.26 -15.76 -19.72
N ARG A 28 4.44 -15.43 -20.27
CA ARG A 28 4.62 -14.98 -21.66
C ARG A 28 5.84 -15.66 -22.27
N SER A 29 5.90 -15.66 -23.60
CA SER A 29 7.03 -16.20 -24.35
C SER A 29 7.32 -15.40 -25.61
N ILE A 30 8.60 -15.39 -26.01
CA ILE A 30 9.10 -14.95 -27.30
C ILE A 30 9.98 -16.06 -27.83
N ASP A 31 9.67 -16.62 -28.98
CA ASP A 31 10.38 -17.77 -29.56
C ASP A 31 10.52 -18.92 -28.51
N ASN A 32 11.76 -19.28 -28.19
CA ASN A 32 12.06 -20.30 -27.20
C ASN A 32 12.18 -19.78 -25.76
N LEU A 33 12.14 -18.46 -25.55
CA LEU A 33 12.23 -17.82 -24.24
C LEU A 33 10.85 -17.85 -23.57
N LYS A 34 10.81 -18.36 -22.34
CA LYS A 34 9.61 -18.35 -21.48
C LYS A 34 9.90 -17.62 -20.18
N LEU A 35 8.92 -16.87 -19.72
CA LEU A 35 9.00 -16.11 -18.47
C LEU A 35 7.67 -16.20 -17.72
N ALA A 36 7.75 -16.56 -16.45
CA ALA A 36 6.65 -16.44 -15.51
C ALA A 36 7.01 -15.35 -14.50
N LEU A 37 6.07 -14.44 -14.20
CA LEU A 37 6.34 -13.26 -13.36
C LEU A 37 5.19 -12.97 -12.42
N SER A 38 5.50 -12.68 -11.16
CA SER A 38 4.60 -12.08 -10.18
C SER A 38 5.11 -10.69 -9.78
N PHE A 39 4.18 -9.75 -9.64
CA PHE A 39 4.47 -8.33 -9.52
C PHE A 39 3.61 -7.71 -8.43
N ASN A 40 4.24 -6.98 -7.51
CA ASN A 40 3.60 -6.11 -6.54
C ASN A 40 4.04 -4.67 -6.80
N GLY A 41 3.14 -3.82 -7.30
CA GLY A 41 3.49 -2.45 -7.63
C GLY A 41 2.51 -1.75 -8.56
N ASN A 42 2.97 -0.66 -9.15
CA ASN A 42 2.26 0.10 -10.17
C ASN A 42 3.25 0.88 -11.03
N ILE A 43 3.03 0.89 -12.34
CA ILE A 43 3.87 1.56 -13.32
C ILE A 43 3.21 2.86 -13.77
N VAL A 44 3.95 3.94 -13.78
CA VAL A 44 3.47 5.30 -14.11
C VAL A 44 3.58 5.58 -15.60
N ASN A 45 4.65 5.11 -16.23
CA ASN A 45 4.93 5.33 -17.66
C ASN A 45 4.32 4.26 -18.59
N THR A 46 3.20 3.69 -18.22
CA THR A 46 2.49 2.65 -19.01
C THR A 46 2.24 3.04 -20.47
N PRO A 47 1.91 4.29 -20.84
CA PRO A 47 1.72 4.69 -22.22
C PRO A 47 2.95 4.48 -23.11
N ILE A 48 4.11 4.84 -22.60
CA ILE A 48 5.39 4.69 -23.32
C ILE A 48 5.71 3.22 -23.52
N LEU A 49 5.56 2.42 -22.47
CA LEU A 49 5.83 0.98 -22.52
C LEU A 49 4.84 0.25 -23.43
N ARG A 50 3.57 0.63 -23.44
CA ARG A 50 2.55 0.05 -24.34
C ARG A 50 2.93 0.26 -25.78
N LYS A 51 3.35 1.48 -26.16
CA LYS A 51 3.80 1.80 -27.52
C LYS A 51 5.01 0.96 -27.90
N GLU A 52 6.01 0.85 -27.03
CA GLU A 52 7.19 0.02 -27.24
C GLU A 52 6.81 -1.46 -27.44
N VAL A 53 6.06 -2.03 -26.52
CA VAL A 53 5.63 -3.45 -26.57
C VAL A 53 4.79 -3.73 -27.81
N SER A 54 3.86 -2.85 -28.18
CA SER A 54 3.02 -3.03 -29.38
C SER A 54 3.82 -3.01 -30.69
N THR A 55 5.01 -2.42 -30.73
CA THR A 55 5.90 -2.46 -31.91
C THR A 55 6.42 -3.87 -32.18
N PHE A 56 6.67 -4.65 -31.12
CA PHE A 56 7.16 -6.02 -31.22
C PHE A 56 6.06 -7.07 -31.19
N PHE A 57 4.90 -6.74 -30.58
CA PHE A 57 3.74 -7.59 -30.43
C PHE A 57 2.48 -6.89 -30.96
N PRO A 58 2.20 -6.93 -32.28
CA PRO A 58 1.08 -6.19 -32.88
C PRO A 58 -0.29 -6.54 -32.29
N ASP A 59 -0.48 -7.78 -31.85
CA ASP A 59 -1.73 -8.26 -31.22
C ASP A 59 -1.82 -7.98 -29.71
N PHE A 60 -0.82 -7.28 -29.15
CA PHE A 60 -0.80 -6.95 -27.73
C PHE A 60 -2.01 -6.12 -27.31
N LYS A 61 -2.73 -6.58 -26.30
CA LYS A 61 -3.80 -5.82 -25.65
C LYS A 61 -3.45 -5.62 -24.20
N TYR A 62 -3.32 -4.36 -23.79
CA TYR A 62 -3.01 -4.02 -22.41
C TYR A 62 -4.09 -4.47 -21.42
N ASN A 63 -3.72 -5.25 -20.43
CA ASN A 63 -4.60 -5.70 -19.37
C ASN A 63 -4.15 -5.22 -17.98
N CYS A 64 -2.84 -5.19 -17.73
CA CYS A 64 -2.29 -4.75 -16.46
C CYS A 64 -0.77 -4.50 -16.53
N ASP A 65 -0.25 -3.78 -15.54
CA ASP A 65 1.16 -3.40 -15.44
C ASP A 65 2.11 -4.60 -15.45
N SER A 66 1.75 -5.66 -14.73
CA SER A 66 2.57 -6.89 -14.65
C SER A 66 2.81 -7.54 -16.01
N GLU A 67 1.84 -7.43 -16.92
CA GLU A 67 1.97 -7.92 -18.28
C GLU A 67 2.98 -7.09 -19.09
N LEU A 68 2.91 -5.75 -18.98
CA LEU A 68 3.89 -4.86 -19.61
C LEU A 68 5.31 -5.14 -19.13
N VAL A 69 5.49 -5.29 -17.81
CA VAL A 69 6.80 -5.61 -17.22
C VAL A 69 7.30 -6.97 -17.72
N CYS A 70 6.42 -7.95 -17.85
CA CYS A 70 6.77 -9.27 -18.37
C CYS A 70 7.28 -9.19 -19.82
N TYR A 71 6.55 -8.50 -20.71
CA TYR A 71 6.96 -8.31 -22.08
C TYR A 71 8.24 -7.47 -22.20
N LYS A 72 8.35 -6.38 -21.42
CA LYS A 72 9.57 -5.57 -21.42
C LYS A 72 10.79 -6.39 -21.01
N LEU A 73 10.69 -7.20 -19.97
CA LEU A 73 11.78 -8.04 -19.52
C LEU A 73 12.12 -9.13 -20.56
N LEU A 74 11.13 -9.73 -21.20
CA LEU A 74 11.34 -10.68 -22.31
C LEU A 74 12.10 -10.05 -23.49
N LEU A 75 11.74 -8.82 -23.87
CA LEU A 75 12.43 -8.06 -24.92
C LEU A 75 13.90 -7.80 -24.56
N GLU A 76 14.18 -7.47 -23.29
CA GLU A 76 15.56 -7.27 -22.86
C GLU A 76 16.38 -8.57 -22.82
N ILE A 77 15.78 -9.69 -22.39
CA ILE A 77 16.41 -11.02 -22.39
C ILE A 77 16.69 -11.46 -23.85
N ASN A 78 15.76 -11.19 -24.77
CA ASN A 78 15.91 -11.59 -26.19
C ASN A 78 17.01 -10.85 -26.95
N LYS A 79 17.61 -9.83 -26.36
CA LYS A 79 18.79 -9.14 -26.92
C LYS A 79 20.12 -9.89 -26.66
N ASP A 80 20.08 -11.16 -26.29
CA ASP A 80 21.23 -11.99 -25.94
C ASP A 80 22.09 -11.40 -24.80
N THR A 81 21.45 -10.70 -23.89
CA THR A 81 22.09 -10.11 -22.71
C THR A 81 22.00 -11.05 -21.51
N SER A 82 22.90 -10.88 -20.54
CA SER A 82 22.77 -11.60 -19.26
C SER A 82 21.47 -11.20 -18.56
N LEU A 83 20.90 -12.10 -17.73
CA LEU A 83 19.70 -11.80 -16.94
C LEU A 83 19.90 -10.53 -16.11
N SER A 84 21.09 -10.33 -15.52
CA SER A 84 21.41 -9.10 -14.76
C SER A 84 21.33 -7.84 -15.62
N SER A 85 21.86 -7.88 -16.85
CA SER A 85 21.78 -6.76 -17.78
C SER A 85 20.34 -6.49 -18.23
N ALA A 86 19.58 -7.56 -18.54
CA ALA A 86 18.20 -7.45 -18.95
C ALA A 86 17.33 -6.85 -17.83
N VAL A 87 17.47 -7.33 -16.59
CA VAL A 87 16.76 -6.80 -15.42
C VAL A 87 17.14 -5.35 -15.16
N LYS A 88 18.43 -5.00 -15.26
CA LYS A 88 18.89 -3.60 -15.11
C LYS A 88 18.25 -2.68 -16.15
N ASN A 89 18.27 -3.05 -17.42
CA ASN A 89 17.67 -2.26 -18.50
C ASN A 89 16.15 -2.14 -18.30
N CYS A 90 15.48 -3.22 -17.89
CA CYS A 90 14.08 -3.20 -17.55
C CYS A 90 13.81 -2.22 -16.39
N MET A 91 14.53 -2.30 -15.27
CA MET A 91 14.40 -1.37 -14.14
C MET A 91 14.54 0.10 -14.56
N LEU A 92 15.53 0.40 -15.39
CA LEU A 92 15.81 1.77 -15.85
C LEU A 92 14.76 2.32 -16.82
N SER A 93 14.00 1.43 -17.48
CA SER A 93 12.92 1.83 -18.41
C SER A 93 11.57 2.01 -17.71
N LEU A 94 11.41 1.51 -16.48
CA LEU A 94 10.19 1.58 -15.71
C LEU A 94 10.19 2.79 -14.77
N ASP A 95 9.15 3.61 -14.84
CA ASP A 95 8.86 4.61 -13.81
C ASP A 95 7.70 4.10 -12.96
N GLY A 96 7.90 3.99 -11.66
CA GLY A 96 6.89 3.46 -10.75
C GLY A 96 7.50 2.77 -9.52
N ALA A 97 6.67 1.99 -8.86
CA ALA A 97 7.05 1.17 -7.71
C ALA A 97 6.82 -0.31 -8.02
N PHE A 98 7.80 -1.15 -7.77
CA PHE A 98 7.65 -2.57 -8.05
C PHE A 98 8.59 -3.47 -7.24
N SER A 99 8.02 -4.59 -6.82
CA SER A 99 8.73 -5.79 -6.37
C SER A 99 8.32 -6.94 -7.24
N VAL A 100 9.29 -7.64 -7.80
CA VAL A 100 9.10 -8.65 -8.83
C VAL A 100 9.78 -9.94 -8.42
N ILE A 101 9.09 -11.06 -8.63
CA ILE A 101 9.67 -12.40 -8.62
C ILE A 101 9.36 -13.09 -9.93
N GLY A 102 10.28 -13.89 -10.44
CA GLY A 102 10.07 -14.57 -11.70
C GLY A 102 10.86 -15.87 -11.85
N ILE A 103 10.45 -16.65 -12.85
CA ILE A 103 11.11 -17.91 -13.26
C ILE A 103 11.28 -17.88 -14.77
N THR A 104 12.50 -18.13 -15.24
CA THR A 104 12.79 -18.30 -16.68
C THR A 104 12.49 -19.72 -17.14
N GLY A 105 12.39 -19.92 -18.47
CA GLY A 105 12.24 -21.25 -19.07
C GLY A 105 13.39 -22.21 -18.75
N ASN A 106 14.55 -21.71 -18.34
CA ASN A 106 15.72 -22.49 -17.91
C ASN A 106 15.69 -22.84 -16.41
N ASN A 107 14.58 -22.59 -15.75
CA ASN A 107 14.39 -22.77 -14.31
C ASN A 107 15.31 -21.89 -13.43
N ASP A 108 15.74 -20.73 -13.93
CA ASP A 108 16.41 -19.73 -13.12
C ASP A 108 15.33 -18.91 -12.41
N PHE A 109 15.40 -18.85 -11.08
CA PHE A 109 14.56 -17.98 -10.27
C PHE A 109 15.26 -16.64 -10.09
N PHE A 110 14.48 -15.54 -10.10
CA PHE A 110 14.98 -14.22 -9.81
C PHE A 110 13.97 -13.39 -9.03
N ALA A 111 14.50 -12.42 -8.27
CA ALA A 111 13.72 -11.44 -7.52
C ALA A 111 14.42 -10.08 -7.58
N PHE A 112 13.67 -9.00 -7.78
CA PHE A 112 14.23 -7.64 -7.78
C PHE A 112 13.23 -6.59 -7.31
N LYS A 113 13.76 -5.44 -6.85
CA LYS A 113 12.98 -4.25 -6.45
C LYS A 113 13.27 -3.06 -7.35
N ASP A 114 12.32 -2.12 -7.38
CA ASP A 114 12.51 -0.83 -8.04
C ASP A 114 13.71 -0.04 -7.47
N PRO A 115 14.24 0.95 -8.21
CA PRO A 115 15.40 1.75 -7.78
C PRO A 115 15.21 2.53 -6.48
N HIS A 116 13.97 2.73 -6.00
CA HIS A 116 13.64 3.41 -4.76
C HIS A 116 13.23 2.43 -3.64
N GLY A 117 12.96 1.16 -3.98
CA GLY A 117 12.53 0.15 -3.05
C GLY A 117 11.20 0.46 -2.37
N ILE A 118 10.26 1.07 -3.10
CA ILE A 118 8.99 1.56 -2.55
C ILE A 118 8.13 0.42 -2.01
N LYS A 119 8.09 -0.72 -2.71
CA LYS A 119 7.32 -1.90 -2.30
C LYS A 119 8.20 -2.92 -1.56
N PRO A 120 7.65 -3.63 -0.54
CA PRO A 120 8.40 -4.59 0.22
C PRO A 120 8.73 -5.86 -0.58
N LEU A 121 9.91 -6.43 -0.35
CA LEU A 121 10.31 -7.75 -0.82
C LEU A 121 11.42 -8.27 0.07
N CYS A 122 11.23 -9.42 0.68
CA CYS A 122 12.18 -10.05 1.58
C CYS A 122 12.53 -11.46 1.13
N ALA A 123 13.68 -11.93 1.57
CA ALA A 123 14.22 -13.26 1.32
C ALA A 123 14.36 -14.04 2.63
N GLY A 124 14.22 -15.35 2.54
CA GLY A 124 14.44 -16.27 3.64
C GLY A 124 14.86 -17.66 3.13
N HIS A 125 15.31 -18.49 4.04
CA HIS A 125 15.72 -19.87 3.74
C HIS A 125 14.96 -20.89 4.58
N GLY A 126 14.80 -22.07 4.04
CA GLY A 126 14.25 -23.24 4.75
C GLY A 126 15.23 -23.83 5.75
N PRO A 127 14.79 -24.83 6.56
CA PRO A 127 15.62 -25.49 7.56
C PRO A 127 16.89 -26.13 6.99
N ASP A 128 16.84 -26.58 5.73
CA ASP A 128 17.97 -27.17 5.01
C ASP A 128 19.01 -26.17 4.51
N LYS A 129 18.73 -24.85 4.64
CA LYS A 129 19.55 -23.73 4.16
C LYS A 129 19.84 -23.70 2.65
N ASN A 130 19.25 -24.63 1.89
CA ASN A 130 19.40 -24.73 0.44
C ASN A 130 18.09 -24.39 -0.29
N THR A 131 16.99 -24.32 0.44
CA THR A 131 15.69 -23.90 -0.09
C THR A 131 15.48 -22.43 0.22
N TYR A 132 15.24 -21.60 -0.82
CA TYR A 132 15.05 -20.16 -0.68
C TYR A 132 13.57 -19.81 -0.91
N SER A 133 13.10 -18.80 -0.19
CA SER A 133 11.77 -18.23 -0.32
C SER A 133 11.84 -16.71 -0.40
N PHE A 134 10.96 -16.11 -1.23
CA PHE A 134 10.83 -14.67 -1.39
C PHE A 134 9.38 -14.28 -1.20
N SER A 135 9.13 -13.21 -0.48
CA SER A 135 7.77 -12.74 -0.18
C SER A 135 7.74 -11.23 0.03
N SER A 136 6.58 -10.62 -0.23
CA SER A 136 6.35 -9.23 0.15
C SER A 136 6.39 -9.03 1.66
N GLU A 137 6.01 -10.05 2.46
CA GLU A 137 5.92 -9.97 3.91
C GLU A 137 6.58 -11.16 4.62
N THR A 138 7.24 -10.89 5.73
CA THR A 138 7.99 -11.90 6.50
C THR A 138 7.09 -12.92 7.20
N VAL A 139 5.82 -12.62 7.42
CA VAL A 139 4.87 -13.55 8.04
C VAL A 139 4.77 -14.86 7.28
N SER A 140 4.94 -14.83 5.95
CA SER A 140 4.92 -16.04 5.12
C SER A 140 6.04 -17.02 5.50
N PHE A 141 7.18 -16.53 5.93
CA PHE A 141 8.30 -17.37 6.37
C PHE A 141 7.95 -18.10 7.66
N ASN A 142 7.48 -17.36 8.66
CA ASN A 142 7.09 -17.94 9.94
C ASN A 142 6.01 -19.02 9.78
N MET A 143 5.00 -18.80 8.92
CA MET A 143 3.91 -19.74 8.69
C MET A 143 4.36 -21.02 7.98
N ASN A 144 5.45 -20.97 7.25
CA ASN A 144 5.96 -22.09 6.45
C ASN A 144 7.29 -22.67 6.99
N GLY A 145 7.72 -22.27 8.19
CA GLY A 145 8.92 -22.80 8.82
C GLY A 145 10.24 -22.32 8.17
N PHE A 146 10.21 -21.18 7.49
CA PHE A 146 11.39 -20.52 6.94
C PHE A 146 11.94 -19.48 7.93
N SER A 147 13.24 -19.24 7.85
CA SER A 147 13.93 -18.15 8.56
C SER A 147 14.07 -16.96 7.62
N ARG A 148 13.83 -15.74 8.14
CA ARG A 148 14.10 -14.49 7.42
C ARG A 148 15.61 -14.28 7.33
N ASP A 149 16.12 -13.93 6.14
CA ASP A 149 17.51 -13.56 5.94
C ASP A 149 17.70 -12.04 5.86
N PHE A 150 17.07 -11.44 4.86
CA PHE A 150 17.21 -10.01 4.58
C PHE A 150 16.00 -9.46 3.81
N GLU A 151 15.91 -8.16 3.76
CA GLU A 151 15.06 -7.42 2.83
C GLU A 151 15.91 -7.00 1.63
N LEU A 152 15.38 -7.16 0.40
CA LEU A 152 16.10 -6.71 -0.79
C LEU A 152 16.29 -5.19 -0.76
N GLU A 153 17.48 -4.75 -1.12
CA GLU A 153 17.79 -3.32 -1.24
C GLU A 153 17.15 -2.73 -2.52
N PRO A 154 16.91 -1.40 -2.56
CA PRO A 154 16.45 -0.72 -3.77
C PRO A 154 17.41 -0.98 -4.95
N GLY A 155 16.84 -1.38 -6.10
CA GLY A 155 17.62 -1.69 -7.30
C GLY A 155 18.49 -2.94 -7.21
N GLU A 156 18.23 -3.83 -6.26
CA GLU A 156 18.92 -5.11 -6.11
C GLU A 156 18.23 -6.20 -6.92
N LEU A 157 19.02 -7.10 -7.48
CA LEU A 157 18.64 -8.37 -8.08
C LEU A 157 19.17 -9.53 -7.23
N VAL A 158 18.32 -10.49 -6.95
CA VAL A 158 18.69 -11.79 -6.40
C VAL A 158 18.37 -12.87 -7.43
N THR A 159 19.27 -13.81 -7.65
CA THR A 159 19.07 -14.96 -8.51
C THR A 159 19.35 -16.26 -7.77
N VAL A 160 18.54 -17.27 -8.06
CA VAL A 160 18.75 -18.66 -7.60
C VAL A 160 18.72 -19.54 -8.83
N THR A 161 19.87 -20.07 -9.19
CA THR A 161 20.09 -20.87 -10.39
C THR A 161 20.72 -22.22 -10.00
N LYS A 162 20.97 -23.08 -10.98
CA LYS A 162 21.77 -24.29 -10.75
C LYS A 162 23.18 -24.03 -10.21
N ASN A 163 23.69 -22.80 -10.42
CA ASN A 163 25.00 -22.35 -9.95
C ASN A 163 24.95 -21.75 -8.52
N GLY A 164 23.79 -21.77 -7.88
CA GLY A 164 23.57 -21.30 -6.52
C GLY A 164 22.85 -19.95 -6.41
N PHE A 165 22.92 -19.40 -5.22
CA PHE A 165 22.32 -18.12 -4.82
C PHE A 165 23.29 -16.95 -5.06
N ARG A 166 22.82 -15.85 -5.66
CA ARG A 166 23.63 -14.64 -5.89
C ARG A 166 22.82 -13.38 -5.64
N ARG A 167 23.43 -12.40 -5.02
CA ARG A 167 22.91 -11.03 -4.86
C ARG A 167 23.72 -10.08 -5.72
N GLU A 168 23.08 -9.12 -6.35
CA GLU A 168 23.73 -8.14 -7.22
C GLU A 168 23.04 -6.77 -7.14
N GLN A 169 23.78 -5.74 -6.72
CA GLN A 169 23.31 -4.37 -6.72
C GLN A 169 23.42 -3.79 -8.15
N LEU A 170 22.30 -3.74 -8.87
CA LEU A 170 22.27 -3.29 -10.27
C LEU A 170 22.28 -1.77 -10.38
N ILE A 171 21.60 -1.07 -9.47
CA ILE A 171 21.53 0.40 -9.43
C ILE A 171 22.49 0.90 -8.37
N LYS A 172 23.50 1.67 -8.81
CA LYS A 172 24.45 2.30 -7.88
C LYS A 172 23.84 3.52 -7.22
N ASN A 173 24.05 3.68 -5.91
CA ASN A 173 23.57 4.79 -5.09
C ASN A 173 22.05 5.02 -5.24
N PRO A 174 21.21 4.02 -4.97
CA PRO A 174 19.76 4.16 -5.05
C PRO A 174 19.26 5.15 -4.00
N THR A 175 18.23 5.93 -4.35
CA THR A 175 17.54 6.78 -3.39
C THR A 175 16.41 5.99 -2.75
N LYS A 176 16.55 5.64 -1.48
CA LYS A 176 15.52 4.89 -0.74
C LYS A 176 14.24 5.72 -0.59
N ALA A 177 13.10 5.09 -0.76
CA ALA A 177 11.79 5.69 -0.54
C ALA A 177 10.75 4.61 -0.18
N PHE A 178 10.93 3.88 0.92
CA PHE A 178 9.99 2.84 1.34
C PHE A 178 8.63 3.43 1.69
N CYS A 179 7.54 2.78 1.27
CA CYS A 179 6.19 3.28 1.48
C CYS A 179 5.82 3.32 2.97
N ALA A 180 5.64 4.52 3.55
CA ALA A 180 5.24 4.66 4.95
C ALA A 180 3.82 4.11 5.22
N PHE A 181 2.95 4.06 4.22
CA PHE A 181 1.60 3.53 4.34
C PHE A 181 1.56 1.99 4.51
N GLU A 182 2.64 1.29 4.14
CA GLU A 182 2.78 -0.14 4.44
C GLU A 182 2.76 -0.37 5.96
N TYR A 183 3.45 0.44 6.75
CA TYR A 183 3.43 0.34 8.22
C TYR A 183 2.06 0.66 8.82
N ALA A 184 1.40 1.70 8.32
CA ALA A 184 0.13 2.14 8.90
C ALA A 184 -1.03 1.18 8.59
N TYR A 185 -1.09 0.64 7.36
CA TYR A 185 -2.30 -0.03 6.88
C TYR A 185 -2.04 -1.40 6.22
N PHE A 186 -1.14 -1.49 5.19
CA PHE A 186 -1.12 -2.67 4.32
C PHE A 186 -0.49 -3.89 4.95
N ALA A 187 0.64 -3.72 5.62
CA ALA A 187 1.35 -4.83 6.19
C ALA A 187 0.58 -5.47 7.34
N ARG A 188 0.74 -6.77 7.47
CA ARG A 188 0.22 -7.48 8.63
C ARG A 188 0.99 -7.09 9.90
N PRO A 189 0.31 -7.02 11.05
CA PRO A 189 0.96 -6.62 12.31
C PRO A 189 2.12 -7.55 12.72
N ASP A 190 2.04 -8.82 12.36
CA ASP A 190 3.05 -9.86 12.59
C ASP A 190 4.15 -9.93 11.52
N SER A 191 4.13 -9.04 10.52
CA SER A 191 5.25 -8.83 9.60
C SER A 191 6.32 -7.96 10.21
N ARG A 192 7.56 -8.12 9.72
CA ARG A 192 8.73 -7.40 10.19
C ARG A 192 9.44 -6.73 9.02
N PHE A 193 9.47 -5.41 9.04
CA PHE A 193 10.33 -4.60 8.18
C PHE A 193 11.46 -4.02 9.04
N THR A 194 12.65 -3.94 8.47
CA THR A 194 13.84 -3.57 9.24
C THR A 194 14.03 -4.50 10.46
N ASN A 195 14.15 -3.97 11.66
CA ASN A 195 14.31 -4.74 12.89
C ASN A 195 13.08 -4.74 13.83
N LYS A 196 11.98 -4.06 13.45
CA LYS A 196 10.76 -3.94 14.25
C LYS A 196 9.61 -4.69 13.59
N PHE A 197 8.72 -5.25 14.40
CA PHE A 197 7.43 -5.72 13.93
C PHE A 197 6.49 -4.54 13.64
N VAL A 198 5.58 -4.73 12.71
CA VAL A 198 4.62 -3.69 12.33
C VAL A 198 3.70 -3.32 13.48
N TYR A 199 3.26 -4.29 14.33
CA TYR A 199 2.45 -4.00 15.49
C TYR A 199 3.15 -3.08 16.50
N GLU A 200 4.47 -3.26 16.72
CA GLU A 200 5.26 -2.40 17.63
C GLU A 200 5.28 -0.94 17.15
N ILE A 201 5.39 -0.76 15.83
CA ILE A 201 5.37 0.57 15.19
C ILE A 201 3.97 1.19 15.33
N ARG A 202 2.91 0.40 15.13
CA ARG A 202 1.53 0.87 15.29
C ARG A 202 1.19 1.24 16.74
N GLU A 203 1.65 0.49 17.72
CA GLU A 203 1.55 0.87 19.12
C GLU A 203 2.26 2.21 19.39
N GLN A 204 3.45 2.40 18.78
CA GLN A 204 4.18 3.66 18.92
C GLN A 204 3.42 4.83 18.28
N PHE A 205 2.70 4.64 17.15
CA PHE A 205 1.79 5.65 16.62
C PHE A 205 0.75 6.07 17.67
N GLY A 206 0.15 5.11 18.36
CA GLY A 206 -0.81 5.40 19.43
C GLY A 206 -0.20 6.21 20.57
N ARG A 207 0.98 5.83 21.05
CA ARG A 207 1.71 6.57 22.10
C ARG A 207 2.04 8.01 21.67
N ASN A 208 2.48 8.18 20.41
CA ASN A 208 2.81 9.50 19.87
C ASN A 208 1.58 10.41 19.76
N LEU A 209 0.43 9.88 19.33
CA LEU A 209 -0.83 10.64 19.28
C LEU A 209 -1.25 11.18 20.66
N VAL A 210 -1.08 10.40 21.74
CA VAL A 210 -1.35 10.89 23.11
C VAL A 210 -0.41 12.04 23.48
N LYS A 211 0.86 11.96 23.10
CA LYS A 211 1.85 13.02 23.37
C LYS A 211 1.61 14.27 22.54
N GLU A 212 1.12 14.13 21.32
CA GLU A 212 0.80 15.25 20.43
C GLU A 212 -0.52 15.94 20.81
N PHE A 213 -1.48 15.22 21.39
CA PHE A 213 -2.82 15.71 21.75
C PHE A 213 -3.20 15.30 23.19
N PRO A 214 -2.44 15.71 24.21
CA PRO A 214 -2.66 15.26 25.59
C PRO A 214 -3.99 15.75 26.17
N GLU A 215 -4.49 16.91 25.72
CA GLU A 215 -5.76 17.48 26.14
C GLU A 215 -6.97 16.62 25.76
N ILE A 216 -6.89 15.95 24.60
CA ILE A 216 -7.92 15.00 24.16
C ILE A 216 -7.91 13.75 25.05
N ALA A 217 -6.75 13.22 25.35
CA ALA A 217 -6.62 12.08 26.26
C ALA A 217 -7.12 12.41 27.68
N ALA A 218 -6.88 13.63 28.16
CA ALA A 218 -7.35 14.09 29.46
C ALA A 218 -8.88 14.28 29.54
N ASP A 219 -9.53 14.64 28.42
CA ASP A 219 -11.00 14.82 28.37
C ASP A 219 -11.75 13.52 28.10
N ALA A 220 -11.12 12.48 27.55
CA ALA A 220 -11.76 11.23 27.16
C ALA A 220 -12.00 10.30 28.36
N ASP A 221 -13.02 9.44 28.25
CA ASP A 221 -13.37 8.43 29.27
C ASP A 221 -12.85 7.03 28.92
N LEU A 222 -12.70 6.74 27.63
CA LEU A 222 -12.25 5.43 27.13
C LEU A 222 -11.79 5.49 25.67
N ILE A 223 -11.18 4.38 25.22
CA ILE A 223 -10.68 4.18 23.86
C ILE A 223 -11.50 3.11 23.17
N LEU A 224 -11.81 3.33 21.89
CA LEU A 224 -12.29 2.35 20.92
C LEU A 224 -11.32 2.26 19.76
N SER A 225 -11.33 1.13 19.05
CA SER A 225 -10.60 0.97 17.78
C SER A 225 -11.54 0.62 16.64
N VAL A 226 -11.20 1.07 15.43
CA VAL A 226 -11.75 0.51 14.20
C VAL A 226 -11.00 -0.78 13.87
N PRO A 227 -11.63 -1.96 14.01
CA PRO A 227 -10.92 -3.22 13.85
C PRO A 227 -10.59 -3.47 12.35
N GLU A 228 -9.48 -4.13 12.03
CA GLU A 228 -8.48 -4.72 12.95
C GLU A 228 -7.18 -3.89 12.97
N THR A 229 -6.94 -3.04 11.96
CA THR A 229 -5.69 -2.27 11.78
C THR A 229 -5.44 -1.23 12.89
N ALA A 230 -6.49 -0.72 13.50
CA ALA A 230 -6.37 0.28 14.57
C ALA A 230 -6.36 -0.34 15.99
N ASP A 231 -6.32 -1.66 16.12
CA ASP A 231 -6.24 -2.33 17.42
C ASP A 231 -4.86 -2.12 18.09
N ASP A 232 -3.78 -2.25 17.31
CA ASP A 232 -2.42 -2.03 17.81
C ASP A 232 -2.20 -0.57 18.26
N PRO A 233 -2.58 0.46 17.47
CA PRO A 233 -2.54 1.85 17.94
C PRO A 233 -3.38 2.09 19.19
N ALA A 234 -4.56 1.46 19.32
CA ALA A 234 -5.38 1.60 20.52
C ALA A 234 -4.68 1.06 21.79
N MET A 235 -3.86 0.01 21.64
CA MET A 235 -3.01 -0.47 22.73
C MET A 235 -1.98 0.60 23.12
N GLY A 236 -1.31 1.22 22.15
CA GLY A 236 -0.36 2.31 22.40
C GLY A 236 -1.02 3.52 23.08
N VAL A 237 -2.23 3.92 22.66
CA VAL A 237 -3.01 4.97 23.31
C VAL A 237 -3.36 4.58 24.76
N HIS A 238 -3.76 3.32 24.99
CA HIS A 238 -4.03 2.80 26.33
C HIS A 238 -2.80 2.86 27.24
N GLU A 239 -1.66 2.40 26.74
CA GLU A 239 -0.42 2.37 27.51
C GLU A 239 0.06 3.76 27.92
N GLU A 240 -0.07 4.75 27.05
CA GLU A 240 0.40 6.12 27.33
C GLU A 240 -0.61 6.89 28.16
N SER A 241 -1.92 6.86 27.81
CA SER A 241 -2.97 7.64 28.48
C SER A 241 -3.51 7.00 29.75
N LYS A 242 -3.34 5.67 29.96
CA LYS A 242 -3.97 4.86 30.99
C LYS A 242 -5.51 4.77 30.87
N LEU A 243 -6.10 5.31 29.83
CA LEU A 243 -7.53 5.16 29.56
C LEU A 243 -7.85 3.69 29.23
N ARG A 244 -9.04 3.24 29.64
CA ARG A 244 -9.49 1.89 29.32
C ARG A 244 -9.75 1.72 27.83
N TRP A 245 -9.10 0.73 27.21
CA TRP A 245 -9.46 0.29 25.85
C TRP A 245 -10.65 -0.67 25.94
N GLU A 246 -11.80 -0.23 25.42
CA GLU A 246 -13.02 -1.03 25.38
C GLU A 246 -13.18 -1.67 24.00
N ARG A 247 -13.08 -2.99 23.94
CA ARG A 247 -13.24 -3.76 22.70
C ARG A 247 -14.70 -3.90 22.29
N ALA A 248 -15.42 -2.80 22.19
CA ALA A 248 -16.84 -2.74 21.88
C ALA A 248 -17.16 -2.60 20.40
N SER A 249 -16.16 -2.35 19.55
CA SER A 249 -16.23 -2.43 18.09
C SER A 249 -15.89 -3.85 17.63
N ARG A 250 -16.74 -4.45 16.78
CA ARG A 250 -16.56 -5.82 16.31
C ARG A 250 -16.78 -5.94 14.81
N ARG A 251 -15.79 -6.53 14.13
CA ARG A 251 -15.92 -6.85 12.71
C ARG A 251 -16.76 -8.11 12.51
N HIS A 252 -17.65 -8.07 11.53
CA HIS A 252 -18.45 -9.23 11.13
C HIS A 252 -17.62 -10.20 10.30
N ARG A 253 -17.36 -11.40 10.83
CA ARG A 253 -16.43 -12.39 10.20
C ARG A 253 -16.85 -12.86 8.81
N TYR A 254 -18.14 -12.90 8.52
CA TYR A 254 -18.69 -13.46 7.28
C TYR A 254 -18.94 -12.41 6.19
N VAL A 255 -18.72 -11.12 6.47
CA VAL A 255 -18.78 -10.06 5.45
C VAL A 255 -17.36 -9.83 4.93
N THR A 256 -17.01 -10.57 3.87
CA THR A 256 -15.68 -10.53 3.25
C THR A 256 -15.54 -9.48 2.15
N GLU A 257 -16.65 -8.92 1.67
CA GLU A 257 -16.66 -7.89 0.63
C GLU A 257 -15.83 -6.67 1.06
N ARG A 258 -14.95 -6.20 0.17
CA ARG A 258 -14.14 -5.01 0.43
C ARG A 258 -14.93 -3.77 -0.02
N ALA A 259 -15.24 -2.87 0.92
CA ALA A 259 -16.01 -1.65 0.67
C ALA A 259 -15.40 -0.73 -0.41
N PHE A 260 -14.09 -0.82 -0.64
CA PHE A 260 -13.38 -0.04 -1.68
C PHE A 260 -13.74 -0.42 -3.12
N ILE A 261 -14.28 -1.62 -3.34
CA ILE A 261 -14.59 -2.16 -4.68
C ILE A 261 -15.99 -1.77 -5.14
N LEU A 262 -16.88 -1.41 -4.22
CA LEU A 262 -18.31 -1.19 -4.47
C LEU A 262 -18.61 0.25 -4.91
N PHE A 263 -19.67 0.42 -5.69
CA PHE A 263 -20.23 1.74 -6.04
C PHE A 263 -20.79 2.45 -4.79
N ASN A 264 -20.87 3.78 -4.83
CA ASN A 264 -21.15 4.61 -3.64
C ASN A 264 -22.41 4.21 -2.85
N GLU A 265 -23.49 3.83 -3.52
CA GLU A 265 -24.76 3.46 -2.88
C GLU A 265 -24.70 2.11 -2.15
N GLU A 266 -23.96 1.14 -2.67
CA GLU A 266 -23.78 -0.17 -2.04
C GLU A 266 -22.75 -0.15 -0.92
N ARG A 267 -21.81 0.80 -0.98
CA ARG A 267 -20.69 0.91 -0.03
C ARG A 267 -21.13 1.19 1.40
N SER A 268 -22.06 2.13 1.63
CA SER A 268 -22.55 2.46 2.97
C SER A 268 -23.26 1.29 3.62
N SER A 269 -24.08 0.53 2.88
CA SER A 269 -24.77 -0.65 3.39
C SER A 269 -23.84 -1.81 3.73
N VAL A 270 -22.75 -1.98 3.00
CA VAL A 270 -21.71 -2.99 3.30
C VAL A 270 -20.90 -2.59 4.52
N ILE A 271 -20.51 -1.32 4.65
CA ILE A 271 -19.82 -0.81 5.84
C ILE A 271 -20.71 -0.96 7.07
N ASP A 272 -21.99 -0.64 6.95
CA ASP A 272 -22.96 -0.76 8.04
C ASP A 272 -23.05 -2.20 8.58
N ARG A 273 -22.99 -3.20 7.69
CA ARG A 273 -22.98 -4.62 8.07
C ARG A 273 -21.64 -5.15 8.58
N LYS A 274 -20.54 -4.46 8.26
CA LYS A 274 -19.18 -4.92 8.62
C LYS A 274 -18.80 -4.72 10.07
N ILE A 275 -19.21 -3.60 10.66
CA ILE A 275 -18.79 -3.20 12.01
C ILE A 275 -20.02 -3.04 12.87
N ASN A 276 -20.07 -3.83 13.95
CA ASN A 276 -21.07 -3.72 15.01
C ASN A 276 -20.48 -3.00 16.23
N ILE A 277 -21.27 -2.13 16.85
CA ILE A 277 -20.92 -1.39 18.08
C ILE A 277 -21.78 -1.90 19.25
N LEU A 278 -21.13 -2.28 20.35
CA LEU A 278 -21.80 -2.69 21.58
C LEU A 278 -22.17 -1.45 22.41
N GLY A 279 -23.27 -0.81 22.07
CA GLY A 279 -23.67 0.53 22.52
C GLY A 279 -23.85 0.68 24.04
N SER A 280 -24.25 -0.37 24.76
CA SER A 280 -24.54 -0.30 26.21
C SER A 280 -23.35 0.19 27.06
N LYS A 281 -22.13 0.02 26.59
CA LYS A 281 -20.92 0.45 27.30
C LYS A 281 -20.48 1.90 26.93
N MET A 282 -21.11 2.50 25.93
CA MET A 282 -20.69 3.78 25.34
C MET A 282 -21.58 4.96 25.77
N MET A 283 -22.76 4.68 26.30
CA MET A 283 -23.75 5.71 26.63
C MET A 283 -23.17 6.77 27.59
N GLY A 284 -23.28 8.03 27.21
CA GLY A 284 -22.80 9.19 27.97
C GLY A 284 -21.28 9.37 28.00
N LYS A 285 -20.51 8.52 27.31
CA LYS A 285 -19.04 8.55 27.33
C LYS A 285 -18.46 9.48 26.28
N ARG A 286 -17.27 10.01 26.57
CA ARG A 286 -16.38 10.72 25.63
C ARG A 286 -15.33 9.72 25.18
N VAL A 287 -15.28 9.44 23.89
CA VAL A 287 -14.57 8.31 23.32
C VAL A 287 -13.44 8.77 22.41
N ILE A 288 -12.23 8.25 22.59
CA ILE A 288 -11.19 8.27 21.57
C ILE A 288 -11.45 7.09 20.65
N LEU A 289 -11.69 7.35 19.36
CA LEU A 289 -11.77 6.33 18.33
C LEU A 289 -10.46 6.32 17.53
N THR A 290 -9.68 5.24 17.65
CA THR A 290 -8.46 5.07 16.85
C THR A 290 -8.79 4.53 15.46
N GLU A 291 -8.14 5.09 14.44
CA GLU A 291 -8.25 4.70 13.04
C GLU A 291 -6.85 4.73 12.39
N ASP A 292 -6.61 3.90 11.39
CA ASP A 292 -5.35 3.92 10.66
C ASP A 292 -5.22 5.16 9.75
N SER A 293 -6.27 5.46 9.01
CA SER A 293 -6.28 6.57 8.04
C SER A 293 -7.68 7.00 7.66
N ILE A 294 -7.87 8.27 7.29
CA ILE A 294 -9.10 8.77 6.69
C ILE A 294 -8.83 9.16 5.24
N VAL A 295 -9.31 8.35 4.29
CA VAL A 295 -9.15 8.60 2.85
C VAL A 295 -10.33 9.40 2.32
N ARG A 296 -11.54 8.82 2.36
CA ARG A 296 -12.80 9.44 1.88
C ARG A 296 -13.70 9.92 3.01
N GLY A 297 -13.59 9.33 4.18
CA GLY A 297 -14.41 9.62 5.35
C GLY A 297 -15.70 8.81 5.47
N ASP A 298 -16.13 8.09 4.43
CA ASP A 298 -17.41 7.36 4.41
C ASP A 298 -17.50 6.31 5.51
N THR A 299 -16.45 5.50 5.67
CA THR A 299 -16.39 4.43 6.69
C THR A 299 -16.44 5.02 8.09
N THR A 300 -15.62 6.03 8.34
CA THR A 300 -15.50 6.70 9.63
C THR A 300 -16.82 7.36 10.01
N LYS A 301 -17.49 8.02 9.05
CA LYS A 301 -18.81 8.65 9.27
C LYS A 301 -19.85 7.64 9.72
N VAL A 302 -19.97 6.48 9.04
CA VAL A 302 -20.93 5.42 9.43
C VAL A 302 -20.65 4.89 10.84
N ILE A 303 -19.38 4.75 11.21
CA ILE A 303 -19.00 4.31 12.57
C ILE A 303 -19.40 5.35 13.61
N ILE A 304 -19.12 6.62 13.36
CA ILE A 304 -19.48 7.72 14.26
C ILE A 304 -21.00 7.83 14.41
N GLU A 305 -21.77 7.72 13.33
CA GLU A 305 -23.24 7.68 13.39
C GLU A 305 -23.75 6.56 14.32
N LYS A 306 -23.13 5.37 14.28
CA LYS A 306 -23.49 4.27 15.20
C LYS A 306 -23.14 4.60 16.65
N LEU A 307 -22.00 5.23 16.88
CA LEU A 307 -21.60 5.70 18.21
C LEU A 307 -22.58 6.74 18.75
N ARG A 308 -22.98 7.73 17.94
CA ARG A 308 -23.99 8.74 18.29
C ARG A 308 -25.34 8.09 18.63
N LYS A 309 -25.81 7.16 17.79
CA LYS A 309 -27.06 6.40 18.06
C LYS A 309 -26.98 5.58 19.35
N SER A 310 -25.78 5.19 19.77
CA SER A 310 -25.54 4.49 21.03
C SER A 310 -25.42 5.43 22.26
N GLY A 311 -25.66 6.74 22.06
CA GLY A 311 -25.65 7.74 23.14
C GLY A 311 -24.25 8.19 23.56
N VAL A 312 -23.23 8.05 22.71
CA VAL A 312 -21.88 8.58 22.97
C VAL A 312 -21.95 10.11 23.02
N LYS A 313 -21.33 10.71 24.05
CA LYS A 313 -21.36 12.15 24.30
C LYS A 313 -20.41 12.92 23.38
N LYS A 314 -19.16 12.42 23.23
CA LYS A 314 -18.16 12.99 22.34
C LYS A 314 -17.36 11.88 21.64
N VAL A 315 -16.94 12.13 20.40
CA VAL A 315 -16.09 11.25 19.61
C VAL A 315 -14.87 12.04 19.15
N TYR A 316 -13.71 11.66 19.66
CA TYR A 316 -12.41 12.18 19.24
C TYR A 316 -11.71 11.16 18.37
N MET A 317 -11.33 11.54 17.15
CA MET A 317 -10.59 10.66 16.25
C MET A 317 -9.09 10.79 16.48
N TYR A 318 -8.42 9.67 16.77
CA TYR A 318 -6.96 9.54 16.71
C TYR A 318 -6.61 8.76 15.45
N VAL A 319 -6.03 9.46 14.46
CA VAL A 319 -5.70 8.91 13.15
C VAL A 319 -4.19 8.74 13.05
N THR A 320 -3.73 7.49 12.93
CA THR A 320 -2.32 7.16 13.04
C THR A 320 -1.50 7.50 11.82
N PHE A 321 -2.13 7.68 10.67
CA PHE A 321 -1.45 8.18 9.48
C PHE A 321 -1.75 9.68 9.29
N PRO A 322 -0.77 10.50 8.90
CA PRO A 322 -0.99 11.92 8.62
C PRO A 322 -2.06 12.15 7.55
N ARG A 323 -2.63 13.35 7.53
CA ARG A 323 -3.66 13.73 6.57
C ARG A 323 -3.23 13.48 5.12
N ILE A 324 -3.97 12.63 4.41
CA ILE A 324 -3.70 12.28 3.01
C ILE A 324 -4.19 13.41 2.12
N ILE A 325 -3.28 14.06 1.40
CA ILE A 325 -3.53 15.25 0.59
C ILE A 325 -3.26 15.06 -0.91
N GLY A 326 -2.63 13.96 -1.29
CA GLY A 326 -2.27 13.67 -2.69
C GLY A 326 -2.56 12.23 -3.08
N PRO A 327 -2.80 11.97 -4.39
CA PRO A 327 -3.02 10.61 -4.90
C PRO A 327 -1.76 9.75 -4.77
N CYS A 328 -1.92 8.43 -4.90
CA CYS A 328 -0.81 7.49 -4.94
C CYS A 328 -0.64 6.94 -6.34
N PHE A 329 0.61 7.00 -6.87
CA PHE A 329 0.98 6.40 -8.16
C PHE A 329 1.74 5.07 -8.01
N TYR A 330 1.92 4.58 -6.78
CA TYR A 330 2.79 3.46 -6.42
C TYR A 330 2.05 2.22 -5.90
N GLY A 331 0.77 2.08 -6.30
CA GLY A 331 0.01 0.86 -6.07
C GLY A 331 -0.97 0.89 -4.88
N ILE A 332 -1.28 2.09 -4.33
CA ILE A 332 -2.39 2.29 -3.40
C ILE A 332 -3.60 2.82 -4.17
N ASP A 333 -4.81 2.31 -3.87
CA ASP A 333 -6.03 2.75 -4.56
C ASP A 333 -6.56 4.10 -4.04
N MET A 334 -5.73 5.13 -4.22
CA MET A 334 -6.02 6.54 -3.94
C MET A 334 -5.62 7.35 -5.17
N SER A 335 -6.45 7.36 -6.21
CA SER A 335 -6.03 7.74 -7.56
C SER A 335 -6.33 9.19 -7.94
N THR A 336 -7.17 9.92 -7.19
CA THR A 336 -7.58 11.30 -7.53
C THR A 336 -7.66 12.19 -6.31
N TYR A 337 -7.42 13.50 -6.48
CA TYR A 337 -7.62 14.50 -5.41
C TYR A 337 -9.09 14.58 -4.97
N ALA A 338 -10.03 14.42 -5.90
CA ALA A 338 -11.47 14.49 -5.61
C ALA A 338 -11.94 13.45 -4.59
N GLN A 339 -11.28 12.30 -4.53
CA GLN A 339 -11.62 11.22 -3.59
C GLN A 339 -11.03 11.43 -2.18
N LEU A 340 -10.05 12.32 -2.05
CA LEU A 340 -9.33 12.53 -0.79
C LEU A 340 -9.99 13.65 -0.01
N ILE A 341 -10.62 13.33 1.13
CA ILE A 341 -11.22 14.35 2.01
C ILE A 341 -10.17 15.34 2.50
N GLY A 342 -8.96 14.86 2.81
CA GLY A 342 -7.85 15.66 3.30
C GLY A 342 -7.23 16.60 2.26
N SER A 343 -7.50 16.40 0.95
CA SER A 343 -7.03 17.33 -0.09
C SER A 343 -7.81 18.64 -0.11
N LYS A 344 -9.04 18.65 0.42
CA LYS A 344 -10.00 19.74 0.34
C LYS A 344 -10.26 20.43 1.67
N HIS A 345 -10.14 19.69 2.77
CA HIS A 345 -10.64 20.10 4.08
C HIS A 345 -9.56 20.06 5.15
N SER A 346 -9.62 21.00 6.07
CA SER A 346 -8.81 21.00 7.29
C SER A 346 -9.26 19.89 8.25
N PRO A 347 -8.48 19.52 9.26
CA PRO A 347 -8.91 18.56 10.29
C PRO A 347 -10.23 18.96 10.97
N GLU A 348 -10.44 20.27 11.23
CA GLU A 348 -11.65 20.81 11.84
C GLU A 348 -12.88 20.71 10.92
N GLU A 349 -12.68 20.92 9.63
CA GLU A 349 -13.73 20.73 8.61
C GLU A 349 -14.07 19.27 8.44
N ILE A 350 -13.05 18.38 8.42
CA ILE A 350 -13.25 16.93 8.36
C ILE A 350 -14.03 16.45 9.58
N ALA A 351 -13.70 16.94 10.78
CA ALA A 351 -14.45 16.62 11.99
C ALA A 351 -15.96 16.93 11.83
N LYS A 352 -16.29 18.10 11.30
CA LYS A 352 -17.69 18.49 11.03
C LYS A 352 -18.36 17.58 10.00
N ILE A 353 -17.65 17.21 8.92
CA ILE A 353 -18.18 16.36 7.84
C ILE A 353 -18.53 14.96 8.33
N ILE A 354 -17.69 14.39 9.21
CA ILE A 354 -17.87 13.04 9.74
C ILE A 354 -18.62 13.00 11.08
N ASP A 355 -19.07 14.14 11.61
CA ASP A 355 -19.76 14.30 12.90
C ASP A 355 -18.89 13.90 14.12
N ALA A 356 -17.56 14.13 14.05
CA ALA A 356 -16.64 14.00 15.16
C ALA A 356 -16.49 15.33 15.92
N ASP A 357 -16.14 15.26 17.21
CA ASP A 357 -15.84 16.46 18.03
C ASP A 357 -14.43 16.99 17.75
N ALA A 358 -13.48 16.11 17.38
CA ALA A 358 -12.16 16.47 16.90
C ALA A 358 -11.57 15.37 16.03
N VAL A 359 -10.66 15.74 15.12
CA VAL A 359 -9.84 14.82 14.33
C VAL A 359 -8.37 15.19 14.52
N CYS A 360 -7.65 14.30 15.17
CA CYS A 360 -6.23 14.43 15.51
C CYS A 360 -5.42 13.51 14.61
N TYR A 361 -4.73 14.05 13.65
CA TYR A 361 -3.83 13.31 12.77
C TYR A 361 -2.44 13.23 13.37
N GLN A 362 -1.81 12.06 13.26
CA GLN A 362 -0.39 11.92 13.55
C GLN A 362 0.42 12.96 12.75
N SER A 363 1.40 13.59 13.38
CA SER A 363 2.37 14.42 12.66
C SER A 363 3.30 13.57 11.78
N ILE A 364 3.92 14.17 10.77
CA ILE A 364 4.93 13.48 9.94
C ILE A 364 6.13 13.10 10.82
N GLU A 365 6.50 13.95 11.73
CA GLU A 365 7.59 13.74 12.69
C GLU A 365 7.30 12.55 13.60
N GLY A 366 6.09 12.46 14.15
CA GLY A 366 5.64 11.33 14.99
C GLY A 366 5.55 10.02 14.20
N LEU A 367 5.14 10.08 12.91
CA LEU A 367 5.17 8.92 12.02
C LEU A 367 6.60 8.39 11.80
N VAL A 368 7.52 9.29 11.46
CA VAL A 368 8.94 8.96 11.20
C VAL A 368 9.62 8.42 12.44
N ASP A 369 9.39 9.05 13.60
CA ASP A 369 9.89 8.60 14.91
C ASP A 369 9.44 7.18 15.24
N ALA A 370 8.15 6.88 15.09
CA ALA A 370 7.61 5.56 15.37
C ALA A 370 8.20 4.47 14.46
N ILE A 371 8.33 4.76 13.16
CA ILE A 371 8.96 3.85 12.20
C ILE A 371 10.45 3.64 12.57
N GLY A 372 11.12 4.69 13.03
CA GLY A 372 12.53 4.66 13.39
C GLY A 372 13.44 4.58 12.16
N SER A 373 13.04 5.26 11.08
CA SER A 373 13.81 5.40 9.83
C SER A 373 14.10 6.88 9.58
N ASN A 374 15.01 7.16 8.63
CA ASN A 374 15.20 8.53 8.18
C ASN A 374 14.02 8.98 7.31
N ARG A 375 13.61 10.23 7.44
CA ARG A 375 12.50 10.80 6.66
C ARG A 375 12.72 10.67 5.15
N GLU A 376 13.96 10.85 4.71
CA GLU A 376 14.41 10.80 3.32
C GLU A 376 14.37 9.38 2.74
N GLU A 377 14.31 8.35 3.60
CA GLU A 377 14.21 6.95 3.19
C GLU A 377 12.76 6.46 3.06
N LEU A 378 11.78 7.34 3.33
CA LEU A 378 10.37 7.02 3.27
C LEU A 378 9.66 7.70 2.09
N CYS A 379 8.81 6.96 1.40
CA CYS A 379 7.82 7.55 0.49
C CYS A 379 6.68 8.15 1.32
N LEU A 380 6.64 9.47 1.35
CA LEU A 380 5.62 10.27 2.03
C LEU A 380 4.76 11.06 1.02
N ALA A 381 4.72 10.63 -0.24
CA ALA A 381 4.13 11.37 -1.36
C ALA A 381 2.65 11.73 -1.13
N CYS A 382 1.85 10.78 -0.64
CA CYS A 382 0.43 11.01 -0.40
C CYS A 382 0.12 12.02 0.72
N ILE A 383 1.09 12.32 1.59
CA ILE A 383 0.93 13.28 2.70
C ILE A 383 1.73 14.56 2.53
N THR A 384 2.68 14.60 1.57
CA THR A 384 3.52 15.78 1.31
C THR A 384 3.32 16.37 -0.07
N GLY A 385 2.82 15.59 -1.04
CA GLY A 385 2.78 15.95 -2.46
C GLY A 385 4.14 15.90 -3.17
N LYS A 386 5.18 15.32 -2.52
CA LYS A 386 6.51 15.14 -3.09
C LYS A 386 6.72 13.67 -3.46
N TYR A 387 6.86 13.40 -4.75
CA TYR A 387 6.92 12.03 -5.27
C TYR A 387 8.37 11.61 -5.55
N PRO A 388 8.76 10.35 -5.25
CA PRO A 388 10.12 9.85 -5.50
C PRO A 388 10.54 9.88 -6.98
N THR A 389 9.60 9.69 -7.91
CA THR A 389 9.93 9.64 -9.34
C THR A 389 9.51 10.92 -10.07
N PRO A 390 10.34 11.43 -11.01
CA PRO A 390 10.06 12.70 -11.69
C PRO A 390 8.75 12.73 -12.50
N LEU A 391 8.40 11.61 -13.14
CA LEU A 391 7.16 11.54 -13.94
C LEU A 391 5.93 11.56 -13.02
N ALA A 392 5.94 10.82 -11.91
CA ALA A 392 4.86 10.87 -10.95
C ALA A 392 4.69 12.27 -10.36
N GLN A 393 5.79 13.00 -10.07
CA GLN A 393 5.73 14.39 -9.60
C GLN A 393 5.06 15.28 -10.65
N LYS A 394 5.50 15.18 -11.93
CA LYS A 394 4.90 15.96 -13.02
C LYS A 394 3.41 15.72 -13.15
N ILE A 395 2.98 14.45 -13.16
CA ILE A 395 1.56 14.08 -13.26
C ILE A 395 0.78 14.61 -12.04
N ALA A 396 1.33 14.50 -10.84
CA ALA A 396 0.69 15.00 -9.63
C ALA A 396 0.47 16.52 -9.68
N ASP A 397 1.45 17.28 -10.13
CA ASP A 397 1.38 18.74 -10.25
C ASP A 397 0.33 19.16 -11.31
N GLU A 398 0.29 18.49 -12.45
CA GLU A 398 -0.73 18.70 -13.48
C GLU A 398 -2.15 18.36 -12.99
N MET A 399 -2.31 17.22 -12.32
CA MET A 399 -3.59 16.81 -11.73
C MET A 399 -4.06 17.80 -10.67
N LYS A 400 -3.15 18.23 -9.78
CA LYS A 400 -3.45 19.22 -8.74
C LYS A 400 -3.91 20.53 -9.35
N SER A 401 -3.21 21.02 -10.37
CA SER A 401 -3.57 22.26 -11.07
C SER A 401 -4.96 22.16 -11.69
N LYS A 402 -5.24 21.10 -12.45
CA LYS A 402 -6.57 20.84 -13.05
C LYS A 402 -7.67 20.75 -11.96
N PHE A 403 -7.40 20.04 -10.87
CA PHE A 403 -8.33 19.93 -9.75
C PHE A 403 -8.66 21.28 -9.10
N MET A 404 -7.64 22.11 -8.85
CA MET A 404 -7.82 23.47 -8.30
C MET A 404 -8.60 24.39 -9.24
N MET A 405 -8.54 24.17 -10.55
CA MET A 405 -9.36 24.87 -11.57
C MET A 405 -10.79 24.32 -11.68
N GLY A 406 -11.16 23.31 -10.89
CA GLY A 406 -12.49 22.70 -10.91
C GLY A 406 -12.74 21.67 -11.99
N TYR A 407 -11.71 21.20 -12.69
CA TYR A 407 -11.88 20.13 -13.68
C TYR A 407 -12.22 18.80 -13.00
N LYS A 408 -13.12 18.06 -13.64
CA LYS A 408 -13.53 16.72 -13.17
C LYS A 408 -12.44 15.70 -13.46
N GLU A 409 -11.91 15.06 -12.43
CA GLU A 409 -10.91 14.00 -12.57
C GLU A 409 -11.54 12.71 -13.09
N LYS A 410 -10.91 12.06 -14.07
CA LYS A 410 -11.39 10.83 -14.74
C LYS A 410 -10.71 9.55 -14.23
N GLY A 411 -10.30 9.49 -12.96
CA GLY A 411 -9.57 8.34 -12.40
C GLY A 411 -8.07 8.39 -12.70
N ARG A 412 -7.47 7.24 -12.98
CA ARG A 412 -6.02 7.16 -13.28
C ARG A 412 -5.72 7.69 -14.67
N ILE A 413 -5.51 8.99 -14.77
CA ILE A 413 -5.27 9.71 -16.06
C ILE A 413 -4.12 9.10 -16.86
N TYR A 414 -3.04 8.71 -16.23
CA TYR A 414 -1.88 8.12 -16.89
C TYR A 414 -2.15 6.74 -17.54
N GLU A 415 -3.21 6.03 -17.13
CA GLU A 415 -3.66 4.80 -17.80
C GLU A 415 -4.62 5.10 -18.96
N ILE A 416 -5.33 6.23 -18.95
CA ILE A 416 -6.43 6.57 -19.85
C ILE A 416 -5.96 7.46 -21.00
N GLU A 417 -5.07 8.44 -20.77
CA GLU A 417 -4.61 9.38 -21.79
C GLU A 417 -3.67 8.75 -22.85
N ALA A 418 -3.28 7.49 -22.64
CA ALA A 418 -2.53 6.72 -23.62
C ALA A 418 -3.30 6.42 -24.91
N ASP A 419 -4.62 6.49 -24.88
CA ASP A 419 -5.44 6.27 -26.08
C ASP A 419 -5.56 7.55 -26.94
N ASN A 420 -5.02 8.69 -26.46
CA ASN A 420 -5.06 10.00 -27.13
C ASN A 420 -3.66 10.62 -27.37
N LEU A 421 -2.56 9.90 -27.13
CA LEU A 421 -1.20 10.23 -27.45
C LEU A 421 -0.67 9.26 -28.51
#